data_6d08186a88529bf8f4e0e5153963be84
#
_entry.id   6d08186a88529bf8f4e0e5153963be84
#
_cell.length_a   1.000
_cell.length_b   1.000
_cell.length_c   1.000
_cell.angle_alpha   90.00
_cell.angle_beta   90.00
_cell.angle_gamma   90.00
#
_symmetry.space_group_name_H-M   'P 1'
#
loop_
_entity.id
_entity.type
_entity.pdbx_description
1 polymer ?
#
loop_
_entity_poly.entity_id
_entity_poly.type
_entity_poly.pdbx_seq_one_letter_code
_entity_poly.pdbx_strand_id
1 'polypeptide(L)'
;MKDTIVAPITAPGTAAVAVVRLSGDRAREIAQSAFSARLKNRVSVYGALLDEEGRVLDRALCVLFEGPGSYTGEDVVELSLHGSPLLVREAVALFCARGARLAGRGEFTRRAFLNGKLDLTAAEGVMEVIDAATPAELRAAASHLGGRTF
;
A
#
# COMPACT_ATOMS: atom_id res chain seq x y z
N MET A 1 19.52 4.82 3.72
CA MET A 1 18.57 3.86 3.10
C MET A 1 17.28 3.86 3.88
N LYS A 2 16.17 3.90 3.16
CA LYS A 2 14.87 3.90 3.80
C LYS A 2 14.41 2.48 4.05
N ASP A 3 13.78 2.26 5.20
CA ASP A 3 13.16 0.99 5.51
C ASP A 3 11.93 0.74 4.63
N THR A 4 11.52 -0.51 4.53
CA THR A 4 10.31 -0.91 3.85
C THR A 4 9.16 -0.87 4.84
N ILE A 5 8.06 -0.24 4.45
CA ILE A 5 6.87 -0.08 5.29
C ILE A 5 5.70 -0.88 4.74
N VAL A 6 4.80 -1.26 5.64
CA VAL A 6 3.59 -2.02 5.31
C VAL A 6 2.42 -1.51 6.11
N ALA A 7 1.27 -1.43 5.48
CA ALA A 7 0.00 -1.14 6.17
C ALA A 7 -1.17 -1.49 5.27
N PRO A 8 -2.35 -1.76 5.86
CA PRO A 8 -3.58 -1.77 5.08
C PRO A 8 -3.88 -0.34 4.60
N ILE A 9 -4.36 -0.21 3.37
CA ILE A 9 -4.73 1.08 2.78
C ILE A 9 -6.24 1.22 2.58
N THR A 10 -7.00 0.21 2.95
CA THR A 10 -8.46 0.25 3.00
C THR A 10 -8.91 0.44 4.45
N ALA A 11 -10.14 0.92 4.63
CA ALA A 11 -10.68 1.18 5.95
C ALA A 11 -10.70 -0.09 6.81
N PRO A 12 -10.52 0.02 8.14
CA PRO A 12 -10.61 -1.12 9.03
C PRO A 12 -12.05 -1.68 9.08
N GLY A 13 -12.18 -2.91 9.51
CA GLY A 13 -13.45 -3.58 9.65
C GLY A 13 -13.68 -4.62 8.56
N THR A 14 -14.80 -5.33 8.67
CA THR A 14 -15.19 -6.36 7.72
C THR A 14 -15.61 -5.74 6.40
N ALA A 15 -15.09 -6.24 5.30
CA ALA A 15 -15.39 -5.75 3.97
C ALA A 15 -15.20 -6.87 2.95
N ALA A 16 -15.58 -6.63 1.69
CA ALA A 16 -15.34 -7.61 0.63
C ALA A 16 -13.86 -7.73 0.32
N VAL A 17 -13.16 -6.60 0.31
CA VAL A 17 -11.72 -6.54 -0.04
C VAL A 17 -11.00 -5.65 0.96
N ALA A 18 -9.78 -6.05 1.30
CA ALA A 18 -8.83 -5.21 2.02
C ALA A 18 -7.52 -5.22 1.25
N VAL A 19 -6.92 -4.06 1.04
CA VAL A 19 -5.65 -3.94 0.33
C VAL A 19 -4.55 -3.65 1.33
N VAL A 20 -3.49 -4.45 1.28
CA VAL A 20 -2.28 -4.25 2.08
C VAL A 20 -1.17 -3.80 1.13
N ARG A 21 -0.50 -2.72 1.48
CA ARG A 21 0.56 -2.13 0.65
C ARG A 21 1.90 -2.21 1.37
N LEU A 22 2.93 -2.62 0.61
CA LEU A 22 4.33 -2.50 1.02
C LEU A 22 5.01 -1.44 0.14
N SER A 23 5.90 -0.66 0.72
CA SER A 23 6.68 0.33 -0.05
C SER A 23 8.09 0.41 0.51
N GLY A 24 9.08 0.35 -0.38
CA GLY A 24 10.49 0.47 0.01
C GLY A 24 11.39 -0.44 -0.81
N ASP A 25 12.68 -0.40 -0.50
CA ASP A 25 13.71 -1.13 -1.26
C ASP A 25 13.50 -2.63 -1.25
N ARG A 26 12.89 -3.18 -0.20
CA ARG A 26 12.68 -4.61 -0.06
C ARG A 26 11.22 -5.04 -0.25
N ALA A 27 10.36 -4.15 -0.73
CA ALA A 27 8.94 -4.46 -0.88
C ALA A 27 8.72 -5.69 -1.76
N ARG A 28 9.38 -5.74 -2.91
CA ARG A 28 9.27 -6.87 -3.83
C ARG A 28 9.76 -8.17 -3.18
N GLU A 29 10.93 -8.13 -2.59
CA GLU A 29 11.54 -9.30 -1.96
C GLU A 29 10.68 -9.86 -0.83
N ILE A 30 10.20 -8.98 0.04
CA ILE A 30 9.39 -9.39 1.19
C ILE A 30 8.07 -9.97 0.74
N ALA A 31 7.37 -9.30 -0.19
CA ALA A 31 6.09 -9.80 -0.68
C ALA A 31 6.27 -11.12 -1.43
N GLN A 32 7.28 -11.22 -2.30
CA GLN A 32 7.53 -12.43 -3.06
C GLN A 32 7.83 -13.63 -2.17
N SER A 33 8.49 -13.40 -1.04
CA SER A 33 8.86 -14.48 -0.11
C SER A 33 7.64 -15.18 0.49
N ALA A 34 6.47 -14.54 0.48
CA ALA A 34 5.25 -15.09 1.06
C ALA A 34 4.16 -15.35 0.01
N PHE A 35 4.44 -15.09 -1.26
CA PHE A 35 3.44 -15.22 -2.32
C PHE A 35 3.84 -16.28 -3.34
N SER A 36 2.88 -17.13 -3.71
CA SER A 36 3.15 -18.32 -4.52
C SER A 36 3.41 -18.04 -6.00
N ALA A 37 2.93 -16.90 -6.51
CA ALA A 37 3.10 -16.55 -7.93
C ALA A 37 4.19 -15.51 -8.10
N ARG A 38 4.92 -15.56 -9.22
CA ARG A 38 5.97 -14.60 -9.50
C ARG A 38 5.38 -13.22 -9.78
N LEU A 39 5.84 -12.23 -9.03
CA LEU A 39 5.41 -10.84 -9.20
C LEU A 39 6.00 -10.27 -10.49
N LYS A 40 5.19 -9.48 -11.19
CA LYS A 40 5.57 -8.81 -12.44
C LYS A 40 5.16 -7.36 -12.36
N ASN A 41 6.02 -6.49 -12.87
CA ASN A 41 5.77 -5.05 -12.84
C ASN A 41 4.45 -4.71 -13.55
N ARG A 42 3.53 -4.08 -12.82
CA ARG A 42 2.26 -3.54 -13.31
C ARG A 42 1.31 -4.61 -13.86
N VAL A 43 1.48 -5.83 -13.41
CA VAL A 43 0.60 -6.95 -13.76
C VAL A 43 -0.03 -7.51 -12.50
N SER A 44 -1.35 -7.63 -12.50
CA SER A 44 -2.07 -8.27 -11.40
C SER A 44 -1.94 -9.78 -11.55
N VAL A 45 -1.33 -10.43 -10.57
CA VAL A 45 -1.15 -11.89 -10.58
C VAL A 45 -1.95 -12.51 -9.45
N TYR A 46 -2.61 -13.63 -9.75
CA TYR A 46 -3.36 -14.39 -8.76
C TYR A 46 -2.45 -15.44 -8.14
N GLY A 47 -2.50 -15.56 -6.82
CA GLY A 47 -1.70 -16.55 -6.12
C GLY A 47 -2.14 -16.71 -4.67
N ALA A 48 -1.36 -17.46 -3.92
CA ALA A 48 -1.60 -17.71 -2.51
C ALA A 48 -0.62 -16.93 -1.65
N LEU A 49 -1.16 -16.28 -0.61
CA LEU A 49 -0.36 -15.73 0.47
C LEU A 49 -0.14 -16.86 1.48
N LEU A 50 1.11 -17.14 1.80
CA LEU A 50 1.50 -18.29 2.62
C LEU A 50 2.02 -17.84 3.98
N ASP A 51 1.66 -18.58 5.03
CA ASP A 51 2.16 -18.32 6.37
C ASP A 51 3.58 -18.88 6.58
N GLU A 52 4.08 -18.78 7.82
CA GLU A 52 5.44 -19.23 8.15
C GLU A 52 5.65 -20.74 7.93
N GLU A 53 4.59 -21.53 8.00
CA GLU A 53 4.65 -22.97 7.77
C GLU A 53 4.33 -23.36 6.33
N GLY A 54 4.18 -22.37 5.44
CA GLY A 54 3.85 -22.61 4.04
C GLY A 54 2.39 -22.93 3.77
N ARG A 55 1.52 -22.70 4.74
CA ARG A 55 0.07 -22.93 4.57
C ARG A 55 -0.59 -21.68 4.00
N VAL A 56 -1.67 -21.87 3.25
CA VAL A 56 -2.38 -20.77 2.61
C VAL A 56 -3.15 -19.95 3.66
N LEU A 57 -2.80 -18.67 3.77
CA LEU A 57 -3.59 -17.70 4.54
C LEU A 57 -4.76 -17.20 3.72
N ASP A 58 -4.54 -16.88 2.45
CA ASP A 58 -5.57 -16.39 1.55
C ASP A 58 -5.11 -16.56 0.12
N ARG A 59 -6.06 -16.52 -0.81
CA ARG A 59 -5.76 -16.41 -2.22
C ARG A 59 -6.09 -14.99 -2.65
N ALA A 60 -5.18 -14.38 -3.38
CA ALA A 60 -5.19 -12.93 -3.56
C ALA A 60 -4.64 -12.53 -4.91
N LEU A 61 -4.98 -11.31 -5.31
CA LEU A 61 -4.32 -10.62 -6.43
C LEU A 61 -3.19 -9.79 -5.86
N CYS A 62 -2.05 -9.81 -6.52
CA CYS A 62 -0.88 -9.07 -6.08
C CYS A 62 -0.27 -8.32 -7.26
N VAL A 63 0.02 -7.04 -7.08
CA VAL A 63 0.59 -6.18 -8.11
C VAL A 63 1.87 -5.55 -7.59
N LEU A 64 2.92 -5.63 -8.40
CA LEU A 64 4.17 -4.92 -8.15
C LEU A 64 4.20 -3.65 -9.01
N PHE A 65 4.60 -2.54 -8.42
CA PHE A 65 4.88 -1.29 -9.13
C PHE A 65 6.34 -0.94 -8.87
N GLU A 66 7.19 -1.17 -9.87
CA GLU A 66 8.62 -0.83 -9.73
C GLU A 66 8.81 0.69 -9.71
N GLY A 67 9.60 1.17 -8.76
CA GLY A 67 9.92 2.58 -8.70
C GLY A 67 10.76 3.02 -9.91
N PRO A 68 10.64 4.28 -10.34
CA PRO A 68 9.83 5.35 -9.77
C PRO A 68 8.35 5.34 -10.22
N GLY A 69 7.92 4.38 -11.01
CA GLY A 69 6.56 4.27 -11.55
C GLY A 69 5.55 3.75 -10.52
N SER A 70 5.52 4.32 -9.34
CA SER A 70 4.67 3.91 -8.23
C SER A 70 4.15 5.13 -7.48
N TYR A 71 3.21 4.92 -6.56
CA TYR A 71 2.64 6.02 -5.77
C TYR A 71 3.71 6.75 -4.96
N THR A 72 4.60 6.01 -4.31
CA THR A 72 5.63 6.60 -3.44
C THR A 72 6.92 6.94 -4.17
N GLY A 73 7.08 6.47 -5.40
CA GLY A 73 8.36 6.53 -6.13
C GLY A 73 9.33 5.41 -5.78
N GLU A 74 8.99 4.60 -4.77
CA GLU A 74 9.75 3.40 -4.38
C GLU A 74 9.13 2.16 -5.05
N ASP A 75 9.73 0.99 -4.87
CA ASP A 75 9.05 -0.25 -5.22
C ASP A 75 7.86 -0.42 -4.28
N VAL A 76 6.70 -0.69 -4.86
CA VAL A 76 5.45 -0.84 -4.13
C VAL A 76 4.82 -2.16 -4.52
N VAL A 77 4.28 -2.87 -3.53
CA VAL A 77 3.48 -4.07 -3.77
C VAL A 77 2.13 -3.90 -3.09
N GLU A 78 1.07 -4.24 -3.80
CA GLU A 78 -0.28 -4.20 -3.25
C GLU A 78 -0.93 -5.56 -3.38
N LEU A 79 -1.43 -6.08 -2.24
CA LEU A 79 -2.17 -7.34 -2.19
C LEU A 79 -3.63 -7.06 -1.88
N SER A 80 -4.50 -7.57 -2.73
CA SER A 80 -5.95 -7.47 -2.54
C SER A 80 -6.42 -8.76 -1.87
N LEU A 81 -6.63 -8.68 -0.56
CA LEU A 81 -7.05 -9.80 0.28
C LEU A 81 -8.55 -9.76 0.51
N HIS A 82 -9.13 -10.85 0.97
CA HIS A 82 -10.49 -10.81 1.48
C HIS A 82 -10.54 -9.92 2.73
N GLY A 83 -11.64 -9.21 2.92
CA GLY A 83 -11.74 -8.15 3.93
C GLY A 83 -12.02 -8.64 5.34
N SER A 84 -11.19 -9.53 5.83
CA SER A 84 -11.23 -10.03 7.21
C SER A 84 -10.23 -9.26 8.06
N PRO A 85 -10.66 -8.59 9.14
CA PRO A 85 -9.70 -7.91 10.04
C PRO A 85 -8.63 -8.83 10.60
N LEU A 86 -8.96 -10.07 10.92
CA LEU A 86 -7.97 -11.04 11.39
C LEU A 86 -6.95 -11.36 10.30
N LEU A 87 -7.41 -11.60 9.08
CA LEU A 87 -6.53 -11.89 7.95
C LEU A 87 -5.58 -10.73 7.67
N VAL A 88 -6.08 -9.51 7.70
CA VAL A 88 -5.25 -8.31 7.50
C VAL A 88 -4.16 -8.22 8.56
N ARG A 89 -4.51 -8.43 9.84
CA ARG A 89 -3.52 -8.41 10.93
C ARG A 89 -2.46 -9.48 10.74
N GLU A 90 -2.88 -10.69 10.37
CA GLU A 90 -1.94 -11.79 10.13
C GLU A 90 -1.00 -11.49 8.95
N ALA A 91 -1.53 -10.92 7.88
CA ALA A 91 -0.71 -10.55 6.73
C ALA A 91 0.32 -9.47 7.08
N VAL A 92 -0.12 -8.43 7.79
CA VAL A 92 0.79 -7.35 8.22
C VAL A 92 1.87 -7.90 9.15
N ALA A 93 1.49 -8.74 10.11
CA ALA A 93 2.44 -9.36 11.03
C ALA A 93 3.47 -10.22 10.29
N LEU A 94 3.02 -10.97 9.29
CA LEU A 94 3.89 -11.80 8.47
C LEU A 94 4.94 -10.95 7.74
N PHE A 95 4.53 -9.85 7.12
CA PHE A 95 5.47 -8.98 6.42
C PHE A 95 6.41 -8.26 7.37
N CYS A 96 5.93 -7.87 8.55
CA CYS A 96 6.81 -7.28 9.58
C CYS A 96 7.85 -8.29 10.06
N ALA A 97 7.48 -9.55 10.21
CA ALA A 97 8.42 -10.61 10.59
C ALA A 97 9.49 -10.84 9.50
N ARG A 98 9.19 -10.48 8.26
CA ARG A 98 10.09 -10.61 7.11
C ARG A 98 10.91 -9.36 6.82
N GLY A 99 10.79 -8.33 7.65
CA GLY A 99 11.65 -7.16 7.57
C GLY A 99 10.97 -5.85 7.25
N ALA A 100 9.65 -5.83 7.05
CA ALA A 100 8.92 -4.59 6.90
C ALA A 100 8.63 -3.97 8.28
N ARG A 101 8.32 -2.69 8.30
CA ARG A 101 7.90 -1.95 9.49
C ARG A 101 6.48 -1.44 9.24
N LEU A 102 5.66 -1.45 10.27
CA LEU A 102 4.32 -0.88 10.15
C LEU A 102 4.41 0.61 9.80
N ALA A 103 3.69 1.01 8.77
CA ALA A 103 3.68 2.41 8.33
C ALA A 103 2.96 3.29 9.35
N GLY A 104 3.46 4.51 9.50
CA GLY A 104 2.76 5.54 10.25
C GLY A 104 1.62 6.15 9.43
N ARG A 105 0.74 6.90 10.11
CA ARG A 105 -0.37 7.59 9.43
C ARG A 105 0.17 8.54 8.37
N GLY A 106 -0.33 8.40 7.14
CA GLY A 106 0.07 9.24 6.02
C GLY A 106 1.47 9.01 5.50
N GLU A 107 2.15 7.96 5.92
CA GLU A 107 3.56 7.75 5.57
C GLU A 107 3.76 7.45 4.08
N PHE A 108 2.85 6.75 3.44
CA PHE A 108 2.96 6.52 1.99
C PHE A 108 2.90 7.85 1.22
N THR A 109 1.97 8.71 1.59
CA THR A 109 1.84 10.04 0.96
C THR A 109 3.06 10.92 1.27
N ARG A 110 3.59 10.83 2.49
CA ARG A 110 4.81 11.56 2.83
C ARG A 110 5.99 11.11 1.97
N ARG A 111 6.14 9.81 1.76
CA ARG A 111 7.21 9.29 0.88
C ARG A 111 7.02 9.73 -0.56
N ALA A 112 5.78 9.76 -1.05
CA ALA A 112 5.48 10.27 -2.38
C ALA A 112 5.93 11.74 -2.51
N PHE A 113 5.66 12.56 -1.52
CA PHE A 113 6.12 13.94 -1.49
C PHE A 113 7.66 14.02 -1.48
N LEU A 114 8.30 13.28 -0.58
CA LEU A 114 9.77 13.30 -0.45
C LEU A 114 10.47 12.82 -1.72
N ASN A 115 9.86 11.95 -2.46
CA ASN A 115 10.41 11.41 -3.71
C ASN A 115 9.95 12.19 -4.95
N GLY A 116 9.32 13.34 -4.77
CA GLY A 116 8.94 14.22 -5.87
C GLY A 116 7.73 13.77 -6.68
N LYS A 117 6.95 12.80 -6.18
CA LYS A 117 5.75 12.32 -6.87
C LYS A 117 4.56 13.24 -6.66
N LEU A 118 4.54 13.97 -5.55
CA LEU A 118 3.52 14.96 -5.20
C LEU A 118 4.23 16.22 -4.73
N ASP A 119 3.69 17.39 -5.05
CA ASP A 119 4.11 18.61 -4.37
C ASP A 119 3.43 18.68 -3.00
N LEU A 120 3.83 19.66 -2.17
CA LEU A 120 3.30 19.76 -0.81
C LEU A 120 1.79 20.01 -0.82
N THR A 121 1.30 20.85 -1.71
CA THR A 121 -0.13 21.16 -1.81
C THR A 121 -0.92 19.91 -2.18
N ALA A 122 -0.44 19.12 -3.14
CA ALA A 122 -1.11 17.89 -3.51
C ALA A 122 -1.08 16.84 -2.39
N ALA A 123 0.05 16.73 -1.66
CA ALA A 123 0.16 15.81 -0.54
C ALA A 123 -0.82 16.19 0.59
N GLU A 124 -0.91 17.48 0.90
CA GLU A 124 -1.89 17.98 1.86
C GLU A 124 -3.32 17.72 1.37
N GLY A 125 -3.57 17.90 0.08
CA GLY A 125 -4.87 17.64 -0.54
C GLY A 125 -5.33 16.21 -0.39
N VAL A 126 -4.43 15.23 -0.51
CA VAL A 126 -4.77 13.82 -0.29
C VAL A 126 -5.35 13.61 1.11
N MET A 127 -4.66 14.13 2.12
CA MET A 127 -5.11 13.97 3.50
C MET A 127 -6.43 14.71 3.74
N GLU A 128 -6.57 15.91 3.18
CA GLU A 128 -7.80 16.70 3.30
C GLU A 128 -9.00 16.00 2.65
N VAL A 129 -8.80 15.38 1.49
CA VAL A 129 -9.88 14.62 0.83
C VAL A 129 -10.32 13.45 1.70
N ILE A 130 -9.37 12.72 2.26
CA ILE A 130 -9.67 11.56 3.13
C ILE A 130 -10.45 12.03 4.37
N ASP A 131 -10.10 13.18 4.94
CA ASP A 131 -10.67 13.68 6.18
C ASP A 131 -11.91 14.57 5.98
N ALA A 132 -12.26 14.92 4.72
CA ALA A 132 -13.37 15.80 4.45
C ALA A 132 -14.69 15.22 4.94
N ALA A 133 -15.46 16.02 5.68
CA ALA A 133 -16.74 15.62 6.26
C ALA A 133 -17.93 16.27 5.57
N THR A 134 -17.70 17.30 4.73
CA THR A 134 -18.78 18.02 4.02
C THR A 134 -18.45 18.15 2.53
N PRO A 135 -19.47 18.31 1.66
CA PRO A 135 -19.21 18.54 0.24
C PRO A 135 -18.34 19.76 -0.03
N ALA A 136 -18.46 20.81 0.78
CA ALA A 136 -17.64 22.02 0.63
C ALA A 136 -16.17 21.72 0.94
N GLU A 137 -15.92 21.01 2.04
CA GLU A 137 -14.57 20.59 2.41
C GLU A 137 -13.96 19.69 1.34
N LEU A 138 -14.76 18.76 0.80
CA LEU A 138 -14.30 17.87 -0.25
C LEU A 138 -13.88 18.64 -1.50
N ARG A 139 -14.70 19.62 -1.94
CA ARG A 139 -14.38 20.43 -3.11
C ARG A 139 -13.10 21.26 -2.90
N ALA A 140 -12.96 21.85 -1.72
CA ALA A 140 -11.78 22.64 -1.39
C ALA A 140 -10.52 21.74 -1.37
N ALA A 141 -10.62 20.57 -0.77
CA ALA A 141 -9.51 19.61 -0.71
C ALA A 141 -9.14 19.10 -2.10
N ALA A 142 -10.13 18.73 -2.92
CA ALA A 142 -9.89 18.21 -4.27
C ALA A 142 -9.18 19.22 -5.17
N SER A 143 -9.39 20.52 -4.97
CA SER A 143 -8.70 21.55 -5.74
C SER A 143 -7.19 21.51 -5.54
N HIS A 144 -6.71 20.98 -4.44
CA HIS A 144 -5.27 20.85 -4.16
C HIS A 144 -4.64 19.65 -4.86
N LEU A 145 -5.43 18.66 -5.27
CA LEU A 145 -4.90 17.45 -5.93
C LEU A 145 -4.44 17.73 -7.36
N GLY A 146 -5.00 18.75 -8.01
CA GLY A 146 -4.71 19.06 -9.41
C GLY A 146 -3.43 19.85 -9.61
N GLY A 147 -2.67 20.14 -8.57
CA GLY A 147 -1.52 21.02 -8.64
C GLY A 147 -0.30 20.40 -9.32
N ARG A 148 -0.33 19.11 -9.64
CA ARG A 148 0.84 18.41 -10.17
C ARG A 148 0.50 17.44 -11.27
N THR A 149 1.31 17.47 -12.33
CA THR A 149 1.26 16.49 -13.41
C THR A 149 2.50 15.60 -13.33
N PHE A 150 2.32 14.32 -13.51
CA PHE A 150 3.43 13.36 -13.48
C PHE A 150 3.78 12.87 -14.85
#